data_820e828c143128e37007a76f36d561fe
#
_entry.id   820e828c143128e37007a76f36d561fe
#
_cell.length_a   1.000
_cell.length_b   1.000
_cell.length_c   1.000
_cell.angle_alpha   90.00
_cell.angle_beta   90.00
_cell.angle_gamma   90.00
#
_symmetry.space_group_name_H-M   'P 1'
#
loop_
_entity.id
_entity.type
_entity.pdbx_description
1 polymer ?
#
loop_
_entity_poly.entity_id
_entity_poly.type
_entity_poly.pdbx_seq_one_letter_code
_entity_poly.pdbx_strand_id
1 'polypeptide(L)'
;MLLFVGKEEKGYFAEEGHDVTYVDSNLHIEEQSAAILQKKEGISNIIYDIEQYADDPEEITKWVLKIQDALQVGSIIFAPAYNPQSKIIQMLWQAGVKNFILSFYLSDQKEDLEYCLSGYFETFGYAEKRGITFDEPEPEPEEEQDQIKSICVGIAGCCPRMGTTTQALQIVKALQFVEKKAAYVEMNDHGFVQAIVEAYENVTCDEELGKVTYGSVDMFYRIDKLQEGLNKDYDYLIFDYGVAGENGFNKVSFLEKEKQIFVVGSKPGGEFEKTYNVIKNNFYNNVFYIYNFVAASEQKDILELMEEKAKATFFAEEAKDPFVFSGDMKTYENILSLEEKGKVKSAKKKKRLFKRRR
;
A
#
# COMPACT_ATOMS: atom_id res chain seq x y z
N MET A 1 25.46 19.14 -8.48
CA MET A 1 24.31 18.81 -9.34
C MET A 1 23.70 17.49 -8.88
N LEU A 2 22.39 17.43 -8.75
CA LEU A 2 21.65 16.21 -8.42
C LEU A 2 21.11 15.55 -9.71
N LEU A 3 21.07 14.23 -9.75
CA LEU A 3 20.40 13.48 -10.81
C LEU A 3 19.10 12.89 -10.24
N PHE A 4 17.96 13.33 -10.75
CA PHE A 4 16.67 12.71 -10.41
C PHE A 4 16.30 11.68 -11.48
N VAL A 5 16.04 10.46 -11.03
CA VAL A 5 15.71 9.32 -11.88
C VAL A 5 14.24 9.00 -11.70
N GLY A 6 13.40 9.48 -12.62
CA GLY A 6 11.96 9.38 -12.52
C GLY A 6 11.24 10.47 -13.32
N LYS A 7 9.94 10.63 -13.07
CA LYS A 7 9.15 11.71 -13.67
C LYS A 7 9.58 13.06 -13.12
N GLU A 8 9.80 14.04 -14.02
CA GLU A 8 10.21 15.41 -13.68
C GLU A 8 9.30 16.04 -12.63
N GLU A 9 7.98 15.84 -12.74
CA GLU A 9 6.99 16.37 -11.80
C GLU A 9 7.18 15.90 -10.36
N LYS A 10 7.75 14.70 -10.16
CA LYS A 10 8.05 14.16 -8.82
C LYS A 10 9.36 14.71 -8.24
N GLY A 11 10.28 15.18 -9.09
CA GLY A 11 11.55 15.78 -8.70
C GLY A 11 11.46 17.24 -8.26
N TYR A 12 10.30 17.86 -8.37
CA TYR A 12 10.07 19.28 -8.09
C TYR A 12 10.55 19.75 -6.72
N PHE A 13 10.47 18.89 -5.69
CA PHE A 13 10.96 19.23 -4.35
C PHE A 13 12.47 19.51 -4.30
N ALA A 14 13.23 18.95 -5.26
CA ALA A 14 14.68 19.08 -5.29
C ALA A 14 15.16 20.32 -6.11
N GLU A 15 14.29 20.97 -6.89
CA GLU A 15 14.68 22.12 -7.72
C GLU A 15 14.89 23.41 -6.91
N GLU A 16 14.28 23.51 -5.74
CA GLU A 16 14.42 24.68 -4.90
C GLU A 16 15.78 24.65 -4.18
N GLY A 17 16.75 25.39 -4.74
CA GLY A 17 18.09 25.53 -4.17
C GLY A 17 19.15 24.60 -4.75
N HIS A 18 18.78 23.66 -5.62
CA HIS A 18 19.73 22.71 -6.23
C HIS A 18 19.64 22.71 -7.76
N ASP A 19 20.77 22.42 -8.39
CA ASP A 19 20.86 22.15 -9.82
C ASP A 19 20.53 20.67 -10.04
N VAL A 20 19.36 20.40 -10.67
CA VAL A 20 18.80 19.06 -10.88
C VAL A 20 18.79 18.74 -12.39
N THR A 21 19.26 17.58 -12.74
CA THR A 21 19.08 16.98 -14.07
C THR A 21 18.27 15.72 -13.98
N TYR A 22 17.59 15.35 -15.06
CA TYR A 22 16.62 14.26 -15.06
C TYR A 22 17.02 13.10 -15.98
N VAL A 23 16.64 11.91 -15.57
CA VAL A 23 16.53 10.72 -16.43
C VAL A 23 15.08 10.28 -16.42
N ASP A 24 14.49 10.15 -17.59
CA ASP A 24 13.09 9.77 -17.76
C ASP A 24 12.75 8.47 -17.04
N SER A 25 11.51 8.37 -16.58
CA SER A 25 11.00 7.18 -15.91
C SER A 25 11.03 5.94 -16.79
N ASN A 26 11.35 4.79 -16.20
CA ASN A 26 11.28 3.49 -16.87
C ASN A 26 10.72 2.46 -15.86
N LEU A 27 10.07 1.42 -16.37
CA LEU A 27 9.53 0.35 -15.54
C LEU A 27 10.62 -0.61 -15.04
N HIS A 28 11.76 -0.66 -15.72
CA HIS A 28 12.86 -1.58 -15.41
C HIS A 28 14.17 -0.80 -15.19
N ILE A 29 14.73 -0.96 -13.99
CA ILE A 29 15.95 -0.25 -13.59
C ILE A 29 17.17 -0.68 -14.43
N GLU A 30 17.23 -1.95 -14.86
CA GLU A 30 18.28 -2.44 -15.74
C GLU A 30 18.32 -1.68 -17.07
N GLU A 31 17.16 -1.51 -17.71
CA GLU A 31 17.05 -0.78 -18.96
C GLU A 31 17.39 0.71 -18.81
N GLN A 32 17.01 1.29 -17.66
CA GLN A 32 17.27 2.70 -17.36
C GLN A 32 18.73 2.97 -17.00
N SER A 33 19.47 1.95 -16.54
CA SER A 33 20.85 2.06 -16.03
C SER A 33 21.80 2.69 -17.04
N ALA A 34 21.66 2.38 -18.33
CA ALA A 34 22.49 2.95 -19.39
C ALA A 34 22.33 4.49 -19.52
N ALA A 35 21.10 4.98 -19.39
CA ALA A 35 20.80 6.42 -19.41
C ALA A 35 21.36 7.12 -18.16
N ILE A 36 21.27 6.49 -17.00
CA ILE A 36 21.84 7.00 -15.74
C ILE A 36 23.37 7.11 -15.86
N LEU A 37 24.03 6.06 -16.33
CA LEU A 37 25.49 6.03 -16.47
C LEU A 37 26.04 7.03 -17.52
N GLN A 38 25.21 7.45 -18.48
CA GLN A 38 25.58 8.49 -19.45
C GLN A 38 25.62 9.89 -18.83
N LYS A 39 24.88 10.15 -17.75
CA LYS A 39 24.76 11.45 -17.09
C LYS A 39 25.84 11.71 -16.02
N LYS A 40 26.94 10.97 -16.01
CA LYS A 40 27.92 10.93 -14.91
C LYS A 40 28.68 12.23 -14.60
N GLU A 41 28.72 13.21 -15.52
CA GLU A 41 29.55 14.41 -15.34
C GLU A 41 28.93 15.39 -14.34
N GLY A 42 29.66 15.70 -13.26
CA GLY A 42 29.28 16.71 -12.27
C GLY A 42 28.17 16.29 -11.29
N ILE A 43 27.74 15.05 -11.29
CA ILE A 43 26.72 14.52 -10.36
C ILE A 43 27.37 14.26 -9.00
N SER A 44 26.72 14.73 -7.93
CA SER A 44 27.09 14.44 -6.53
C SER A 44 26.25 13.32 -5.93
N ASN A 45 24.94 13.30 -6.23
CA ASN A 45 24.02 12.30 -5.70
C ASN A 45 22.97 11.95 -6.77
N ILE A 46 22.46 10.74 -6.69
CA ILE A 46 21.33 10.25 -7.50
C ILE A 46 20.12 10.06 -6.61
N ILE A 47 18.99 10.64 -6.98
CA ILE A 47 17.70 10.46 -6.33
C ILE A 47 16.88 9.49 -7.18
N TYR A 48 16.57 8.32 -6.65
CA TYR A 48 15.77 7.29 -7.31
C TYR A 48 14.31 7.37 -6.87
N ASP A 49 13.40 7.68 -7.79
CA ASP A 49 11.97 7.43 -7.59
C ASP A 49 11.72 5.92 -7.75
N ILE A 50 11.77 5.18 -6.64
CA ILE A 50 11.61 3.72 -6.72
C ILE A 50 10.18 3.27 -7.01
N GLU A 51 9.19 4.18 -6.91
CA GLU A 51 7.79 3.87 -7.23
C GLU A 51 7.57 3.60 -8.74
N GLN A 52 8.49 4.02 -9.59
CA GLN A 52 8.38 3.80 -11.03
C GLN A 52 8.65 2.37 -11.47
N TYR A 53 9.45 1.61 -10.68
CA TYR A 53 9.91 0.29 -11.09
C TYR A 53 8.89 -0.81 -10.87
N ALA A 54 8.87 -1.74 -11.81
CA ALA A 54 8.09 -2.97 -11.74
C ALA A 54 8.95 -4.18 -11.34
N ASP A 55 10.26 -3.95 -11.19
CA ASP A 55 11.22 -4.98 -10.82
C ASP A 55 11.03 -5.44 -9.37
N ASP A 56 11.48 -6.65 -9.07
CA ASP A 56 11.50 -7.16 -7.71
C ASP A 56 12.46 -6.34 -6.81
N PRO A 57 12.20 -6.24 -5.49
CA PRO A 57 13.05 -5.51 -4.55
C PRO A 57 14.54 -5.88 -4.61
N GLU A 58 14.83 -7.17 -4.83
CA GLU A 58 16.19 -7.69 -4.99
C GLU A 58 16.91 -7.09 -6.20
N GLU A 59 16.21 -7.01 -7.34
CA GLU A 59 16.76 -6.48 -8.58
C GLU A 59 16.97 -4.97 -8.50
N ILE A 60 16.01 -4.24 -7.93
CA ILE A 60 16.13 -2.78 -7.69
C ILE A 60 17.34 -2.50 -6.79
N THR A 61 17.46 -3.21 -5.65
CA THR A 61 18.57 -3.03 -4.71
C THR A 61 19.91 -3.29 -5.39
N LYS A 62 20.03 -4.39 -6.11
CA LYS A 62 21.22 -4.77 -6.84
C LYS A 62 21.67 -3.70 -7.84
N TRP A 63 20.72 -3.14 -8.61
CA TRP A 63 21.06 -2.13 -9.62
C TRP A 63 21.38 -0.77 -9.01
N VAL A 64 20.69 -0.34 -7.95
CA VAL A 64 21.03 0.88 -7.20
C VAL A 64 22.48 0.82 -6.71
N LEU A 65 22.88 -0.27 -6.08
CA LEU A 65 24.26 -0.45 -5.59
C LEU A 65 25.27 -0.51 -6.74
N LYS A 66 24.97 -1.22 -7.83
CA LYS A 66 25.85 -1.33 -8.99
C LYS A 66 26.09 0.03 -9.65
N ILE A 67 25.06 0.87 -9.75
CA ILE A 67 25.19 2.21 -10.32
C ILE A 67 25.95 3.12 -9.34
N GLN A 68 25.67 3.04 -8.04
CA GLN A 68 26.40 3.75 -7.01
C GLN A 68 27.90 3.44 -7.07
N ASP A 69 28.26 2.16 -7.16
CA ASP A 69 29.66 1.73 -7.26
C ASP A 69 30.30 2.19 -8.57
N ALA A 70 29.59 2.14 -9.70
CA ALA A 70 30.12 2.54 -10.98
C ALA A 70 30.39 4.05 -11.10
N LEU A 71 29.56 4.87 -10.46
CA LEU A 71 29.65 6.33 -10.53
C LEU A 71 30.37 6.94 -9.31
N GLN A 72 30.53 6.19 -8.21
CA GLN A 72 31.09 6.67 -6.94
C GLN A 72 30.34 7.88 -6.39
N VAL A 73 29.01 7.88 -6.45
CA VAL A 73 28.10 8.94 -5.97
C VAL A 73 27.14 8.39 -4.95
N GLY A 74 26.61 9.26 -4.08
CA GLY A 74 25.59 8.86 -3.10
C GLY A 74 24.25 8.54 -3.74
N SER A 75 23.57 7.52 -3.21
CA SER A 75 22.20 7.18 -3.59
C SER A 75 21.22 7.70 -2.55
N ILE A 76 20.17 8.38 -2.99
CA ILE A 76 19.03 8.85 -2.21
C ILE A 76 17.78 8.15 -2.72
N ILE A 77 17.04 7.51 -1.86
CA ILE A 77 15.82 6.79 -2.23
C ILE A 77 14.61 7.67 -1.96
N PHE A 78 13.95 8.06 -3.04
CA PHE A 78 12.68 8.79 -2.99
C PHE A 78 11.53 7.79 -3.06
N ALA A 79 10.81 7.66 -1.96
CA ALA A 79 9.74 6.70 -1.79
C ALA A 79 8.66 7.27 -0.86
N PRO A 80 7.99 8.38 -1.25
CA PRO A 80 6.97 8.99 -0.43
C PRO A 80 5.84 8.00 -0.16
N ALA A 81 5.40 7.96 1.10
CA ALA A 81 4.38 7.04 1.58
C ALA A 81 4.74 5.54 1.58
N TYR A 82 5.99 5.17 1.32
CA TYR A 82 6.45 3.81 1.62
C TYR A 82 6.54 3.60 3.12
N ASN A 83 6.09 2.44 3.56
CA ASN A 83 6.34 2.01 4.92
C ASN A 83 7.85 1.69 5.06
N PRO A 84 8.54 2.24 6.09
CA PRO A 84 9.93 1.88 6.38
C PRO A 84 10.15 0.37 6.57
N GLN A 85 9.10 -0.37 6.93
CA GLN A 85 9.12 -1.84 7.06
C GLN A 85 8.85 -2.57 5.74
N SER A 86 8.62 -1.86 4.63
CA SER A 86 8.45 -2.50 3.33
C SER A 86 9.74 -3.23 2.91
N LYS A 87 9.57 -4.38 2.26
CA LYS A 87 10.69 -5.25 1.86
C LYS A 87 11.77 -4.47 1.11
N ILE A 88 11.40 -3.61 0.18
CA ILE A 88 12.36 -2.84 -0.63
C ILE A 88 13.17 -1.86 0.23
N ILE A 89 12.52 -1.14 1.16
CA ILE A 89 13.20 -0.18 2.04
C ILE A 89 14.15 -0.92 2.98
N GLN A 90 13.71 -2.03 3.57
CA GLN A 90 14.54 -2.86 4.42
C GLN A 90 15.76 -3.41 3.68
N MET A 91 15.58 -3.91 2.46
CA MET A 91 16.68 -4.43 1.65
C MET A 91 17.70 -3.35 1.29
N LEU A 92 17.25 -2.16 0.88
CA LEU A 92 18.14 -1.04 0.59
C LEU A 92 18.89 -0.59 1.85
N TRP A 93 18.21 -0.53 3.00
CA TRP A 93 18.84 -0.20 4.28
C TRP A 93 19.91 -1.21 4.69
N GLN A 94 19.60 -2.51 4.64
CA GLN A 94 20.54 -3.60 4.93
C GLN A 94 21.72 -3.61 3.97
N ALA A 95 21.50 -3.21 2.72
CA ALA A 95 22.55 -3.08 1.70
C ALA A 95 23.43 -1.81 1.87
N GLY A 96 23.18 -1.01 2.91
CA GLY A 96 24.01 0.15 3.26
C GLY A 96 23.54 1.50 2.73
N VAL A 97 22.41 1.57 2.03
CA VAL A 97 21.79 2.86 1.66
C VAL A 97 21.19 3.48 2.91
N LYS A 98 21.58 4.72 3.23
CA LYS A 98 21.14 5.41 4.45
C LYS A 98 20.28 6.64 4.19
N ASN A 99 20.27 7.14 2.97
CA ASN A 99 19.60 8.36 2.58
C ASN A 99 18.23 8.03 1.97
N PHE A 100 17.15 8.38 2.70
CA PHE A 100 15.77 8.13 2.31
C PHE A 100 14.95 9.41 2.39
N ILE A 101 13.98 9.57 1.49
CA ILE A 101 12.92 10.58 1.52
C ILE A 101 11.61 9.82 1.48
N LEU A 102 11.05 9.53 2.66
CA LEU A 102 9.82 8.75 2.84
C LEU A 102 8.62 9.65 3.17
N SER A 103 8.87 10.93 3.40
CA SER A 103 7.85 11.90 3.77
C SER A 103 6.89 12.16 2.60
N PHE A 104 5.60 12.21 2.91
CA PHE A 104 4.56 12.49 1.91
C PHE A 104 4.46 13.99 1.58
N TYR A 105 4.69 14.85 2.57
CA TYR A 105 4.53 16.29 2.41
C TYR A 105 5.75 16.94 1.77
N LEU A 106 5.51 17.85 0.83
CA LEU A 106 6.56 18.55 0.08
C LEU A 106 7.58 19.29 0.99
N SER A 107 7.11 19.91 2.08
CA SER A 107 7.97 20.57 3.07
C SER A 107 8.96 19.60 3.69
N ASP A 108 8.49 18.43 4.05
CA ASP A 108 9.29 17.41 4.72
C ASP A 108 10.23 16.70 3.73
N GLN A 109 9.79 16.52 2.45
CA GLN A 109 10.66 16.01 1.40
C GLN A 109 11.86 16.93 1.15
N LYS A 110 11.66 18.25 1.17
CA LYS A 110 12.74 19.23 1.08
C LYS A 110 13.68 19.15 2.28
N GLU A 111 13.12 19.07 3.48
CA GLU A 111 13.92 18.92 4.70
C GLU A 111 14.72 17.62 4.70
N ASP A 112 14.10 16.49 4.31
CA ASP A 112 14.79 15.19 4.19
C ASP A 112 15.91 15.24 3.16
N LEU A 113 15.72 15.94 2.03
CA LEU A 113 16.76 16.13 1.03
C LEU A 113 17.98 16.84 1.62
N GLU A 114 17.78 17.92 2.38
CA GLU A 114 18.88 18.63 3.03
C GLU A 114 19.63 17.74 4.04
N TYR A 115 18.91 16.88 4.78
CA TYR A 115 19.54 15.89 5.66
C TYR A 115 20.33 14.83 4.90
N CYS A 116 19.83 14.35 3.76
CA CYS A 116 20.56 13.45 2.87
C CYS A 116 21.86 14.11 2.37
N LEU A 117 21.76 15.34 1.86
CA LEU A 117 22.91 16.05 1.27
C LEU A 117 23.95 16.49 2.30
N SER A 118 23.53 16.81 3.51
CA SER A 118 24.46 17.16 4.61
C SER A 118 25.17 15.94 5.24
N GLY A 119 24.77 14.72 4.87
CA GLY A 119 25.26 13.50 5.49
C GLY A 119 24.70 13.24 6.90
N TYR A 120 23.64 13.97 7.28
CA TYR A 120 23.01 13.81 8.60
C TYR A 120 22.49 12.38 8.79
N PHE A 121 21.77 11.84 7.80
CA PHE A 121 21.24 10.50 7.89
C PHE A 121 22.29 9.38 7.88
N GLU A 122 23.46 9.65 7.28
CA GLU A 122 24.60 8.73 7.35
C GLU A 122 25.23 8.70 8.77
N THR A 123 25.20 9.84 9.46
CA THR A 123 25.81 9.99 10.78
C THR A 123 24.89 9.61 11.92
N PHE A 124 23.64 10.10 11.90
CA PHE A 124 22.67 9.98 12.99
C PHE A 124 21.52 9.02 12.68
N GLY A 125 21.34 8.67 11.40
CA GLY A 125 20.26 7.83 10.92
C GLY A 125 18.93 8.56 10.70
N TYR A 126 18.14 8.05 9.75
CA TYR A 126 16.80 8.54 9.46
C TYR A 126 15.86 8.39 10.66
N ALA A 127 16.04 7.32 11.42
CA ALA A 127 15.27 6.99 12.60
C ALA A 127 15.29 8.08 13.67
N GLU A 128 16.47 8.63 13.97
CA GLU A 128 16.62 9.65 15.04
C GLU A 128 15.81 10.91 14.72
N LYS A 129 15.81 11.32 13.44
CA LYS A 129 15.11 12.54 13.02
C LYS A 129 13.60 12.37 12.88
N ARG A 130 13.15 11.23 12.34
CA ARG A 130 11.74 10.99 12.00
C ARG A 130 11.02 10.05 12.97
N GLY A 131 11.72 9.55 14.00
CA GLY A 131 11.14 8.59 14.96
C GLY A 131 10.83 7.22 14.35
N ILE A 132 11.43 6.91 13.20
CA ILE A 132 11.20 5.69 12.43
C ILE A 132 12.42 4.78 12.64
N THR A 133 12.23 3.60 13.23
CA THR A 133 13.30 2.61 13.36
C THR A 133 13.30 1.68 12.16
N PHE A 134 14.48 1.59 11.49
CA PHE A 134 14.78 0.45 10.65
C PHE A 134 15.40 -0.59 11.59
N ASP A 135 14.58 -1.44 12.18
CA ASP A 135 15.08 -2.44 13.11
C ASP A 135 16.04 -3.39 12.40
N GLU A 136 17.26 -3.54 12.97
CA GLU A 136 18.06 -4.73 12.69
C GLU A 136 17.21 -5.95 13.10
N PRO A 137 17.17 -7.02 12.30
CA PRO A 137 16.52 -8.25 12.74
C PRO A 137 17.21 -8.66 14.03
N GLU A 138 16.53 -8.56 15.17
CA GLU A 138 17.00 -9.16 16.41
C GLU A 138 17.29 -10.64 16.14
N PRO A 139 18.40 -11.20 16.66
CA PRO A 139 18.60 -12.64 16.61
C PRO A 139 17.37 -13.29 17.27
N GLU A 140 16.70 -14.16 16.53
CA GLU A 140 15.47 -14.83 16.94
C GLU A 140 15.58 -15.30 18.40
N PRO A 141 14.77 -14.80 19.32
CA PRO A 141 14.57 -15.48 20.58
C PRO A 141 13.71 -16.71 20.28
N GLU A 142 14.27 -17.88 20.54
CA GLU A 142 13.51 -19.11 20.66
C GLU A 142 12.45 -18.93 21.77
N GLU A 143 11.25 -18.50 21.37
CA GLU A 143 9.95 -18.77 21.98
C GLU A 143 8.90 -17.98 21.22
N GLU A 144 8.11 -18.70 20.42
CA GLU A 144 6.94 -18.21 19.71
C GLU A 144 5.94 -17.58 20.69
N GLN A 145 6.00 -16.28 20.86
CA GLN A 145 4.80 -15.54 21.19
C GLN A 145 4.16 -15.12 19.87
N ASP A 146 3.02 -15.71 19.54
CA ASP A 146 2.13 -15.34 18.42
C ASP A 146 1.91 -13.83 18.38
N GLN A 147 2.81 -13.10 17.70
CA GLN A 147 2.55 -11.74 17.30
C GLN A 147 1.54 -11.84 16.15
N ILE A 148 0.29 -11.58 16.45
CA ILE A 148 -0.76 -11.49 15.42
C ILE A 148 -0.37 -10.35 14.49
N LYS A 149 0.28 -10.71 13.38
CA LYS A 149 0.61 -9.76 12.31
C LYS A 149 -0.69 -9.36 11.63
N SER A 150 -1.01 -8.07 11.60
CA SER A 150 -2.18 -7.56 10.89
C SER A 150 -2.12 -7.93 9.41
N ILE A 151 -3.21 -8.43 8.86
CA ILE A 151 -3.32 -8.68 7.42
C ILE A 151 -3.60 -7.35 6.71
N CYS A 152 -2.72 -6.98 5.79
CA CYS A 152 -2.82 -5.74 5.02
C CYS A 152 -3.56 -5.98 3.70
N VAL A 153 -4.63 -5.22 3.49
CA VAL A 153 -5.46 -5.28 2.28
C VAL A 153 -5.36 -3.96 1.53
N GLY A 154 -4.84 -3.96 0.32
CA GLY A 154 -4.84 -2.80 -0.56
C GLY A 154 -6.10 -2.76 -1.42
N ILE A 155 -6.73 -1.59 -1.51
CA ILE A 155 -7.88 -1.37 -2.39
C ILE A 155 -7.64 -0.14 -3.26
N ALA A 156 -7.93 -0.25 -4.57
CA ALA A 156 -7.80 0.85 -5.53
C ALA A 156 -8.96 0.84 -6.52
N GLY A 157 -9.34 1.99 -7.03
CA GLY A 157 -10.35 2.12 -8.09
C GLY A 157 -9.72 2.17 -9.48
N CYS A 158 -10.41 1.69 -10.50
CA CYS A 158 -9.96 1.86 -11.89
C CYS A 158 -10.18 3.28 -12.41
N CYS A 159 -11.11 4.04 -11.80
CA CYS A 159 -11.40 5.43 -12.15
C CYS A 159 -12.07 6.16 -10.96
N PRO A 160 -12.12 7.50 -10.99
CA PRO A 160 -12.79 8.30 -9.97
C PRO A 160 -14.27 7.91 -9.80
N ARG A 161 -14.75 8.03 -8.57
CA ARG A 161 -16.16 7.76 -8.21
C ARG A 161 -16.63 6.32 -8.40
N MET A 162 -15.72 5.36 -8.48
CA MET A 162 -16.05 3.93 -8.49
C MET A 162 -16.53 3.40 -7.12
N GLY A 163 -16.44 4.20 -6.06
CA GLY A 163 -16.78 3.78 -4.71
C GLY A 163 -15.66 3.03 -3.99
N THR A 164 -14.39 3.28 -4.33
CA THR A 164 -13.21 2.65 -3.72
C THR A 164 -13.22 2.81 -2.20
N THR A 165 -13.33 4.04 -1.70
CA THR A 165 -13.42 4.35 -0.26
C THR A 165 -14.63 3.69 0.39
N THR A 166 -15.79 3.68 -0.29
CA THR A 166 -16.99 2.99 0.20
C THR A 166 -16.73 1.50 0.37
N GLN A 167 -16.10 0.85 -0.61
CA GLN A 167 -15.78 -0.58 -0.51
C GLN A 167 -14.72 -0.86 0.56
N ALA A 168 -13.72 0.01 0.73
CA ALA A 168 -12.75 -0.09 1.81
C ALA A 168 -13.44 -0.09 3.18
N LEU A 169 -14.38 0.83 3.41
CA LEU A 169 -15.15 0.92 4.64
C LEU A 169 -16.12 -0.27 4.81
N GLN A 170 -16.73 -0.76 3.73
CA GLN A 170 -17.57 -1.95 3.78
C GLN A 170 -16.78 -3.20 4.17
N ILE A 171 -15.51 -3.32 3.73
CA ILE A 171 -14.59 -4.38 4.17
C ILE A 171 -14.32 -4.25 5.67
N VAL A 172 -14.02 -3.05 6.18
CA VAL A 172 -13.83 -2.83 7.62
C VAL A 172 -15.09 -3.24 8.39
N LYS A 173 -16.27 -2.84 7.93
CA LYS A 173 -17.55 -3.19 8.57
C LYS A 173 -17.85 -4.70 8.50
N ALA A 174 -17.53 -5.37 7.39
CA ALA A 174 -17.66 -6.82 7.25
C ALA A 174 -16.76 -7.56 8.26
N LEU A 175 -15.52 -7.10 8.42
CA LEU A 175 -14.59 -7.66 9.40
C LEU A 175 -15.07 -7.45 10.84
N GLN A 176 -15.58 -6.27 11.15
CA GLN A 176 -16.18 -6.00 12.47
C GLN A 176 -17.42 -6.88 12.75
N PHE A 177 -18.20 -7.16 11.70
CA PHE A 177 -19.38 -8.05 11.83
C PHE A 177 -18.98 -9.49 12.25
N VAL A 178 -17.79 -9.96 11.86
CA VAL A 178 -17.24 -11.25 12.29
C VAL A 178 -16.26 -11.14 13.47
N GLU A 179 -16.41 -10.08 14.27
CA GLU A 179 -15.64 -9.84 15.50
C GLU A 179 -14.13 -9.71 15.27
N LYS A 180 -13.71 -9.22 14.06
CA LYS A 180 -12.34 -8.88 13.74
C LYS A 180 -12.10 -7.40 13.95
N LYS A 181 -10.97 -7.05 14.54
CA LYS A 181 -10.54 -5.66 14.67
C LYS A 181 -9.94 -5.20 13.35
N ALA A 182 -10.53 -4.18 12.74
CA ALA A 182 -10.07 -3.66 11.46
C ALA A 182 -10.07 -2.13 11.46
N ALA A 183 -9.09 -1.53 10.80
CA ALA A 183 -9.00 -0.09 10.59
C ALA A 183 -8.85 0.26 9.11
N TYR A 184 -9.30 1.45 8.76
CA TYR A 184 -9.13 2.08 7.46
C TYR A 184 -7.87 2.95 7.47
N VAL A 185 -7.10 2.94 6.38
CA VAL A 185 -5.91 3.76 6.18
C VAL A 185 -6.02 4.50 4.85
N GLU A 186 -6.03 5.83 4.89
CA GLU A 186 -6.05 6.68 3.70
C GLU A 186 -4.62 6.75 3.11
N MET A 187 -4.43 6.14 1.93
CA MET A 187 -3.16 6.11 1.19
C MET A 187 -3.19 6.99 -0.06
N ASN A 188 -4.12 7.90 -0.11
CA ASN A 188 -4.32 8.86 -1.20
C ASN A 188 -4.49 10.27 -0.62
N ASP A 189 -4.45 11.28 -1.47
CA ASP A 189 -4.50 12.70 -1.11
C ASP A 189 -5.90 13.32 -1.24
N HIS A 190 -6.97 12.48 -1.25
CA HIS A 190 -8.34 12.98 -1.38
C HIS A 190 -8.87 13.68 -0.13
N GLY A 191 -8.23 13.47 1.05
CA GLY A 191 -8.62 14.11 2.31
C GLY A 191 -9.98 13.62 2.84
N PHE A 192 -10.34 12.38 2.54
CA PHE A 192 -11.63 11.80 2.97
C PHE A 192 -11.76 11.78 4.50
N VAL A 193 -10.69 11.35 5.21
CA VAL A 193 -10.74 11.24 6.68
C VAL A 193 -10.87 12.61 7.32
N GLN A 194 -10.21 13.63 6.77
CA GLN A 194 -10.37 15.01 7.25
C GLN A 194 -11.76 15.57 6.97
N ALA A 195 -12.35 15.25 5.81
CA ALA A 195 -13.71 15.66 5.48
C ALA A 195 -14.76 15.04 6.42
N ILE A 196 -14.51 13.85 7.00
CA ILE A 196 -15.39 13.25 8.03
C ILE A 196 -15.46 14.13 9.27
N VAL A 197 -14.35 14.72 9.70
CA VAL A 197 -14.30 15.61 10.88
C VAL A 197 -15.16 16.84 10.67
N GLU A 198 -15.17 17.36 9.44
CA GLU A 198 -15.96 18.57 9.09
C GLU A 198 -17.46 18.28 8.88
N ALA A 199 -17.77 17.08 8.36
CA ALA A 199 -19.12 16.75 7.90
C ALA A 199 -20.01 16.06 8.94
N TYR A 200 -19.41 15.40 9.95
CA TYR A 200 -20.16 14.54 10.87
C TYR A 200 -20.03 14.99 12.32
N GLU A 201 -21.13 14.86 13.07
CA GLU A 201 -21.14 15.01 14.53
C GLU A 201 -20.65 13.72 15.22
N ASN A 202 -20.19 13.84 16.47
CA ASN A 202 -19.70 12.71 17.29
C ASN A 202 -18.47 11.98 16.70
N VAL A 203 -17.59 12.72 16.05
CA VAL A 203 -16.30 12.25 15.58
C VAL A 203 -15.26 12.43 16.69
N THR A 204 -14.45 11.43 16.93
CA THR A 204 -13.30 11.51 17.84
C THR A 204 -12.03 11.65 17.02
N CYS A 205 -11.20 12.67 17.32
CA CYS A 205 -9.94 12.92 16.65
C CYS A 205 -8.78 12.78 17.63
N ASP A 206 -7.72 12.13 17.17
CA ASP A 206 -6.41 12.11 17.78
C ASP A 206 -5.41 12.65 16.75
N GLU A 207 -5.07 13.92 16.89
CA GLU A 207 -4.19 14.62 15.94
C GLU A 207 -2.73 14.14 16.05
N GLU A 208 -2.30 13.68 17.23
CA GLU A 208 -0.94 13.17 17.42
C GLU A 208 -0.73 11.87 16.63
N LEU A 209 -1.71 10.99 16.66
CA LEU A 209 -1.69 9.73 15.90
C LEU A 209 -2.21 9.87 14.46
N GLY A 210 -2.79 11.03 14.09
CA GLY A 210 -3.44 11.17 12.81
C GLY A 210 -4.61 10.22 12.62
N LYS A 211 -5.39 9.99 13.69
CA LYS A 211 -6.48 9.03 13.75
C LYS A 211 -7.82 9.73 13.97
N VAL A 212 -8.80 9.29 13.25
CA VAL A 212 -10.20 9.71 13.40
C VAL A 212 -11.06 8.49 13.62
N THR A 213 -11.98 8.54 14.58
CA THR A 213 -12.95 7.46 14.84
C THR A 213 -14.37 7.96 14.61
N TYR A 214 -15.11 7.29 13.73
CA TYR A 214 -16.53 7.53 13.48
C TYR A 214 -17.27 6.22 13.20
N GLY A 215 -18.47 6.07 13.73
CA GLY A 215 -19.31 4.88 13.51
C GLY A 215 -18.63 3.56 13.87
N SER A 216 -17.77 3.54 14.94
CA SER A 216 -16.92 2.43 15.35
C SER A 216 -15.80 2.06 14.35
N VAL A 217 -15.53 2.90 13.35
CA VAL A 217 -14.43 2.71 12.41
C VAL A 217 -13.29 3.65 12.79
N ASP A 218 -12.13 3.07 13.03
CA ASP A 218 -10.88 3.80 13.18
C ASP A 218 -10.28 4.06 11.78
N MET A 219 -9.96 5.32 11.51
CA MET A 219 -9.45 5.78 10.21
C MET A 219 -8.17 6.56 10.43
N PHE A 220 -7.10 6.16 9.76
CA PHE A 220 -5.80 6.81 9.81
C PHE A 220 -5.55 7.61 8.52
N TYR A 221 -5.07 8.84 8.66
CA TYR A 221 -4.72 9.74 7.55
C TYR A 221 -3.26 10.21 7.60
N ARG A 222 -2.54 9.93 8.69
CA ARG A 222 -1.11 10.20 8.82
C ARG A 222 -0.32 8.91 8.75
N ILE A 223 0.23 8.64 7.56
CA ILE A 223 1.00 7.41 7.31
C ILE A 223 2.30 7.41 8.10
N ASP A 224 2.91 8.58 8.29
CA ASP A 224 4.12 8.77 9.09
C ASP A 224 3.93 8.39 10.57
N LYS A 225 2.70 8.44 11.08
CA LYS A 225 2.32 8.09 12.45
C LYS A 225 1.62 6.73 12.56
N LEU A 226 1.44 6.05 11.45
CA LEU A 226 0.65 4.80 11.40
C LEU A 226 1.20 3.74 12.37
N GLN A 227 2.52 3.58 12.47
CA GLN A 227 3.13 2.60 13.37
C GLN A 227 2.86 2.90 14.85
N GLU A 228 2.87 4.18 15.23
CA GLU A 228 2.54 4.60 16.61
C GLU A 228 1.06 4.34 16.93
N GLY A 229 0.18 4.57 15.94
CA GLY A 229 -1.27 4.38 16.07
C GLY A 229 -1.73 2.93 16.00
N LEU A 230 -0.95 2.06 15.39
CA LEU A 230 -1.34 0.66 15.16
C LEU A 230 -1.07 -0.26 16.34
N ASN A 231 -0.25 0.11 17.31
CA ASN A 231 0.12 -0.62 18.53
C ASN A 231 -0.56 -2.01 18.69
N LYS A 232 -0.36 -2.92 17.72
CA LYS A 232 -0.73 -4.36 17.73
C LYS A 232 -2.24 -4.69 17.90
N ASP A 233 -3.14 -3.71 17.77
CA ASP A 233 -4.55 -3.93 18.14
C ASP A 233 -5.47 -4.32 16.97
N TYR A 234 -4.98 -4.38 15.71
CA TYR A 234 -5.83 -4.69 14.56
C TYR A 234 -5.45 -6.03 13.92
N ASP A 235 -6.48 -6.86 13.64
CA ASP A 235 -6.34 -8.08 12.84
C ASP A 235 -6.14 -7.74 11.34
N TYR A 236 -6.75 -6.62 10.88
CA TYR A 236 -6.74 -6.19 9.48
C TYR A 236 -6.54 -4.69 9.35
N LEU A 237 -5.79 -4.30 8.32
CA LEU A 237 -5.60 -2.92 7.88
C LEU A 237 -6.02 -2.77 6.43
N ILE A 238 -6.96 -1.88 6.16
CA ILE A 238 -7.53 -1.66 4.83
C ILE A 238 -7.00 -0.36 4.28
N PHE A 239 -6.08 -0.45 3.33
CA PHE A 239 -5.37 0.66 2.71
C PHE A 239 -6.09 1.12 1.44
N ASP A 240 -6.67 2.31 1.47
CA ASP A 240 -7.33 2.94 0.32
C ASP A 240 -6.33 3.77 -0.49
N TYR A 241 -5.96 3.25 -1.66
CA TYR A 241 -5.00 3.88 -2.57
C TYR A 241 -5.66 4.86 -3.57
N GLY A 242 -6.95 5.14 -3.45
CA GLY A 242 -7.65 6.02 -4.38
C GLY A 242 -7.79 5.41 -5.76
N VAL A 243 -7.30 6.08 -6.80
CA VAL A 243 -7.48 5.68 -8.21
C VAL A 243 -6.14 5.28 -8.83
N ALA A 244 -6.11 4.09 -9.41
CA ALA A 244 -4.93 3.58 -10.10
C ALA A 244 -4.51 4.48 -11.28
N GLY A 245 -3.24 4.88 -11.29
CA GLY A 245 -2.68 5.74 -12.33
C GLY A 245 -2.92 7.24 -12.15
N GLU A 246 -3.59 7.68 -11.10
CA GLU A 246 -3.62 9.09 -10.68
C GLU A 246 -2.40 9.44 -9.83
N ASN A 247 -2.13 10.76 -9.69
CA ASN A 247 -1.12 11.27 -8.77
C ASN A 247 -1.43 10.78 -7.36
N GLY A 248 -0.41 10.28 -6.65
CA GLY A 248 -0.58 9.70 -5.33
C GLY A 248 -0.82 8.18 -5.30
N PHE A 249 -1.15 7.51 -6.42
CA PHE A 249 -1.27 6.06 -6.45
C PHE A 249 0.10 5.37 -6.39
N ASN A 250 0.42 4.83 -5.23
CA ASN A 250 1.65 4.04 -5.04
C ASN A 250 1.41 2.58 -5.43
N LYS A 251 1.78 2.25 -6.68
CA LYS A 251 1.60 0.92 -7.26
C LYS A 251 2.37 -0.16 -6.50
N VAL A 252 3.62 0.11 -6.11
CA VAL A 252 4.46 -0.90 -5.46
C VAL A 252 3.94 -1.18 -4.06
N SER A 253 3.66 -0.15 -3.27
CA SER A 253 3.04 -0.31 -1.95
C SER A 253 1.69 -1.04 -2.02
N PHE A 254 0.89 -0.82 -3.09
CA PHE A 254 -0.34 -1.56 -3.33
C PHE A 254 -0.09 -3.05 -3.59
N LEU A 255 0.91 -3.37 -4.42
CA LEU A 255 1.25 -4.76 -4.78
C LEU A 255 1.91 -5.54 -3.64
N GLU A 256 2.52 -4.87 -2.67
CA GLU A 256 3.10 -5.49 -1.46
C GLU A 256 2.06 -5.91 -0.42
N LYS A 257 0.80 -5.54 -0.56
CA LYS A 257 -0.24 -5.95 0.39
C LYS A 257 -0.57 -7.43 0.22
N GLU A 258 -0.91 -8.11 1.32
CA GLU A 258 -1.26 -9.54 1.31
C GLU A 258 -2.48 -9.84 0.45
N LYS A 259 -3.37 -8.86 0.32
CA LYS A 259 -4.54 -8.92 -0.56
C LYS A 259 -4.64 -7.63 -1.36
N GLN A 260 -4.88 -7.73 -2.65
CA GLN A 260 -5.09 -6.59 -3.52
C GLN A 260 -6.47 -6.66 -4.14
N ILE A 261 -7.18 -5.53 -4.16
CA ILE A 261 -8.54 -5.42 -4.67
C ILE A 261 -8.64 -4.23 -5.61
N PHE A 262 -9.18 -4.45 -6.82
CA PHE A 262 -9.59 -3.36 -7.68
C PHE A 262 -11.11 -3.19 -7.67
N VAL A 263 -11.57 -1.98 -7.39
CA VAL A 263 -12.96 -1.58 -7.58
C VAL A 263 -13.12 -1.08 -9.01
N VAL A 264 -13.94 -1.78 -9.78
CA VAL A 264 -14.06 -1.63 -11.22
C VAL A 264 -15.50 -1.41 -11.65
N GLY A 265 -15.70 -0.91 -12.87
CA GLY A 265 -17.01 -0.67 -13.46
C GLY A 265 -17.16 -1.23 -14.87
N SER A 266 -18.39 -1.29 -15.35
CA SER A 266 -18.72 -1.85 -16.66
C SER A 266 -19.37 -0.85 -17.61
N LYS A 267 -19.64 0.38 -17.17
CA LYS A 267 -20.38 1.36 -17.98
C LYS A 267 -19.55 1.86 -19.17
N PRO A 268 -20.17 1.99 -20.36
CA PRO A 268 -19.54 2.63 -21.52
C PRO A 268 -19.16 4.08 -21.22
N GLY A 269 -18.14 4.59 -21.90
CA GLY A 269 -17.72 5.99 -21.79
C GLY A 269 -16.64 6.25 -20.73
N GLY A 270 -15.74 5.30 -20.55
CA GLY A 270 -14.51 5.48 -19.77
C GLY A 270 -14.31 4.46 -18.66
N GLU A 271 -15.37 3.96 -17.97
CA GLU A 271 -15.21 2.93 -16.94
C GLU A 271 -14.72 1.62 -17.53
N PHE A 272 -15.38 1.15 -18.60
CA PHE A 272 -15.05 -0.11 -19.26
C PHE A 272 -13.59 -0.11 -19.77
N GLU A 273 -13.16 0.95 -20.43
CA GLU A 273 -11.79 1.05 -20.96
C GLU A 273 -10.76 1.03 -19.87
N LYS A 274 -10.98 1.78 -18.78
CA LYS A 274 -10.08 1.82 -17.62
C LYS A 274 -10.05 0.48 -16.89
N THR A 275 -11.21 -0.14 -16.69
CA THR A 275 -11.32 -1.50 -16.14
C THR A 275 -10.54 -2.50 -17.00
N TYR A 276 -10.72 -2.46 -18.32
CA TYR A 276 -10.00 -3.33 -19.23
C TYR A 276 -8.48 -3.16 -19.16
N ASN A 277 -8.00 -1.91 -19.05
CA ASN A 277 -6.58 -1.64 -18.91
C ASN A 277 -6.01 -2.20 -17.60
N VAL A 278 -6.75 -2.11 -16.50
CA VAL A 278 -6.35 -2.72 -15.22
C VAL A 278 -6.32 -4.25 -15.32
N ILE A 279 -7.33 -4.86 -15.94
CA ILE A 279 -7.44 -6.32 -16.09
C ILE A 279 -6.32 -6.89 -16.99
N LYS A 280 -5.96 -6.19 -18.06
CA LYS A 280 -4.89 -6.59 -18.97
C LYS A 280 -3.47 -6.35 -18.45
N ASN A 281 -3.32 -5.54 -17.43
CA ASN A 281 -2.01 -5.25 -16.89
C ASN A 281 -1.46 -6.48 -16.16
N ASN A 282 -0.38 -7.07 -16.69
CA ASN A 282 0.23 -8.28 -16.15
C ASN A 282 0.73 -8.14 -14.70
N PHE A 283 0.96 -6.91 -14.23
CA PHE A 283 1.34 -6.66 -12.84
C PHE A 283 0.21 -6.89 -11.83
N TYR A 284 -1.03 -6.96 -12.30
CA TYR A 284 -2.22 -7.15 -11.47
C TYR A 284 -2.86 -8.54 -11.62
N ASN A 285 -2.06 -9.56 -11.90
CA ASN A 285 -2.58 -10.91 -12.17
C ASN A 285 -3.16 -11.62 -10.95
N ASN A 286 -2.73 -11.26 -9.74
CA ASN A 286 -3.12 -11.92 -8.48
C ASN A 286 -4.04 -11.07 -7.62
N VAL A 287 -4.89 -10.24 -8.21
CA VAL A 287 -5.81 -9.36 -7.50
C VAL A 287 -7.24 -9.82 -7.61
N PHE A 288 -8.06 -9.38 -6.67
CA PHE A 288 -9.51 -9.51 -6.71
C PHE A 288 -10.14 -8.30 -7.39
N TYR A 289 -11.27 -8.51 -8.06
CA TYR A 289 -12.03 -7.45 -8.73
C TYR A 289 -13.42 -7.36 -8.10
N ILE A 290 -13.79 -6.18 -7.62
CA ILE A 290 -15.13 -5.86 -7.14
C ILE A 290 -15.79 -4.95 -8.17
N TYR A 291 -16.74 -5.48 -8.91
CA TYR A 291 -17.59 -4.67 -9.77
C TYR A 291 -18.65 -3.95 -8.95
N ASN A 292 -18.66 -2.63 -9.04
CA ASN A 292 -19.62 -1.78 -8.38
C ASN A 292 -20.67 -1.25 -9.38
N PHE A 293 -21.88 -0.98 -8.91
CA PHE A 293 -22.98 -0.44 -9.71
C PHE A 293 -23.43 -1.30 -10.91
N VAL A 294 -23.33 -2.62 -10.80
CA VAL A 294 -23.69 -3.57 -11.85
C VAL A 294 -25.06 -4.20 -11.55
N ALA A 295 -25.97 -4.17 -12.52
CA ALA A 295 -27.24 -4.84 -12.39
C ALA A 295 -27.09 -6.37 -12.39
N ALA A 296 -27.91 -7.09 -11.62
CA ALA A 296 -27.85 -8.54 -11.53
C ALA A 296 -27.98 -9.25 -12.89
N SER A 297 -28.70 -8.65 -13.85
CA SER A 297 -28.85 -9.17 -15.21
C SER A 297 -27.56 -9.13 -16.04
N GLU A 298 -26.60 -8.24 -15.70
CA GLU A 298 -25.34 -8.04 -16.44
C GLU A 298 -24.18 -8.84 -15.84
N GLN A 299 -24.33 -9.34 -14.63
CA GLN A 299 -23.25 -10.03 -13.90
C GLN A 299 -22.72 -11.26 -14.64
N LYS A 300 -23.63 -12.02 -15.29
CA LYS A 300 -23.23 -13.21 -16.03
C LYS A 300 -22.35 -12.88 -17.23
N ASP A 301 -22.71 -11.85 -17.99
CA ASP A 301 -21.97 -11.43 -19.17
C ASP A 301 -20.58 -10.87 -18.77
N ILE A 302 -20.49 -10.16 -17.63
CA ILE A 302 -19.22 -9.72 -17.08
C ILE A 302 -18.34 -10.90 -16.69
N LEU A 303 -18.87 -11.91 -16.01
CA LEU A 303 -18.09 -13.09 -15.65
C LEU A 303 -17.56 -13.84 -16.89
N GLU A 304 -18.35 -13.91 -17.96
CA GLU A 304 -17.90 -14.48 -19.24
C GLU A 304 -16.74 -13.67 -19.85
N LEU A 305 -16.79 -12.32 -19.76
CA LEU A 305 -15.72 -11.44 -20.22
C LEU A 305 -14.44 -11.49 -19.35
N MET A 306 -14.58 -11.83 -18.07
CA MET A 306 -13.45 -11.96 -17.15
C MET A 306 -12.64 -13.25 -17.33
N GLU A 307 -13.16 -14.22 -18.07
CA GLU A 307 -12.50 -15.49 -18.42
C GLU A 307 -11.87 -16.18 -17.20
N GLU A 308 -10.56 -16.39 -17.20
CA GLU A 308 -9.83 -17.02 -16.11
C GLU A 308 -9.88 -16.23 -14.77
N LYS A 309 -10.09 -14.90 -14.84
CA LYS A 309 -10.23 -14.02 -13.67
C LYS A 309 -11.65 -14.01 -13.08
N ALA A 310 -12.61 -14.71 -13.69
CA ALA A 310 -13.99 -14.79 -13.18
C ALA A 310 -14.06 -15.30 -11.74
N LYS A 311 -13.15 -16.19 -11.31
CA LYS A 311 -13.08 -16.71 -9.93
C LYS A 311 -12.63 -15.66 -8.90
N ALA A 312 -11.91 -14.63 -9.35
CA ALA A 312 -11.45 -13.52 -8.54
C ALA A 312 -12.36 -12.28 -8.70
N THR A 313 -13.52 -12.44 -9.34
CA THR A 313 -14.46 -11.36 -9.66
C THR A 313 -15.71 -11.46 -8.80
N PHE A 314 -16.08 -10.36 -8.18
CA PHE A 314 -17.22 -10.22 -7.28
C PHE A 314 -18.05 -8.99 -7.64
N PHE A 315 -19.28 -8.93 -7.13
CA PHE A 315 -20.19 -7.82 -7.35
C PHE A 315 -20.60 -7.24 -6.01
N ALA A 316 -20.44 -5.93 -5.87
CA ALA A 316 -20.84 -5.22 -4.66
C ALA A 316 -22.32 -4.81 -4.74
N GLU A 317 -23.00 -4.89 -3.60
CA GLU A 317 -24.30 -4.25 -3.41
C GLU A 317 -24.10 -2.75 -3.13
N GLU A 318 -25.09 -1.94 -3.47
CA GLU A 318 -25.06 -0.49 -3.22
C GLU A 318 -25.09 -0.20 -1.71
N ALA A 319 -24.03 0.42 -1.21
CA ALA A 319 -23.97 0.91 0.16
C ALA A 319 -24.43 2.37 0.21
N LYS A 320 -25.62 2.63 0.76
CA LYS A 320 -26.17 3.99 0.95
C LYS A 320 -25.39 4.78 1.99
N ASP A 321 -24.92 4.10 3.02
CA ASP A 321 -24.08 4.65 4.08
C ASP A 321 -22.81 3.78 4.18
N PRO A 322 -21.62 4.32 3.91
CA PRO A 322 -20.39 3.56 3.94
C PRO A 322 -20.04 3.01 5.33
N PHE A 323 -20.57 3.61 6.40
CA PHE A 323 -20.32 3.20 7.78
C PHE A 323 -21.33 2.16 8.31
N VAL A 324 -22.32 1.77 7.50
CA VAL A 324 -23.26 0.70 7.80
C VAL A 324 -23.03 -0.46 6.85
N PHE A 325 -22.78 -1.66 7.39
CA PHE A 325 -22.60 -2.84 6.55
C PHE A 325 -23.87 -3.17 5.77
N SER A 326 -23.77 -3.23 4.46
CA SER A 326 -24.88 -3.51 3.55
C SER A 326 -24.57 -4.54 2.46
N GLY A 327 -23.32 -5.05 2.42
CA GLY A 327 -22.88 -5.98 1.40
C GLY A 327 -23.21 -7.45 1.69
N ASP A 328 -23.00 -8.32 0.69
CA ASP A 328 -23.02 -9.77 0.89
C ASP A 328 -21.74 -10.23 1.61
N MET A 329 -21.91 -10.77 2.81
CA MET A 329 -20.80 -11.26 3.63
C MET A 329 -19.96 -12.30 2.91
N LYS A 330 -20.56 -13.17 2.09
CA LYS A 330 -19.83 -14.20 1.34
C LYS A 330 -18.80 -13.62 0.36
N THR A 331 -19.09 -12.46 -0.21
CA THR A 331 -18.14 -11.76 -1.08
C THR A 331 -16.86 -11.45 -0.31
N TYR A 332 -16.98 -10.86 0.87
CA TYR A 332 -15.82 -10.49 1.68
C TYR A 332 -15.14 -11.69 2.34
N GLU A 333 -15.89 -12.73 2.73
CA GLU A 333 -15.34 -14.00 3.22
C GLU A 333 -14.45 -14.66 2.17
N ASN A 334 -14.89 -14.69 0.90
CA ASN A 334 -14.12 -15.26 -0.19
C ASN A 334 -12.85 -14.46 -0.50
N ILE A 335 -12.95 -13.12 -0.57
CA ILE A 335 -11.80 -12.25 -0.83
C ILE A 335 -10.78 -12.36 0.29
N LEU A 336 -11.23 -12.30 1.55
CA LEU A 336 -10.36 -12.25 2.71
C LEU A 336 -9.93 -13.65 3.21
N SER A 337 -10.50 -14.71 2.62
CA SER A 337 -10.26 -16.11 3.03
C SER A 337 -10.58 -16.33 4.52
N LEU A 338 -11.70 -15.74 4.98
CA LEU A 338 -12.15 -15.89 6.36
C LEU A 338 -12.63 -17.32 6.58
N GLU A 339 -12.05 -18.06 7.54
CA GLU A 339 -12.49 -19.40 7.87
C GLU A 339 -13.90 -19.37 8.49
N GLU A 340 -14.82 -20.21 7.98
CA GLU A 340 -16.11 -20.46 8.65
C GLU A 340 -15.85 -20.97 10.07
N LYS A 341 -16.02 -20.13 11.08
CA LYS A 341 -16.08 -20.57 12.47
C LYS A 341 -17.33 -21.45 12.65
N GLY A 342 -17.25 -22.76 12.36
CA GLY A 342 -18.45 -23.62 12.58
C GLY A 342 -18.38 -25.12 12.35
N LYS A 343 -17.35 -25.72 11.77
CA LYS A 343 -17.40 -27.18 11.44
C LYS A 343 -16.35 -28.10 12.05
N VAL A 344 -15.52 -27.70 12.99
CA VAL A 344 -14.43 -28.55 13.54
C VAL A 344 -14.64 -29.00 14.99
N LYS A 345 -15.82 -28.98 15.59
CA LYS A 345 -15.99 -29.51 16.98
C LYS A 345 -16.86 -30.77 17.10
N SER A 346 -17.34 -31.42 16.02
CA SER A 346 -18.16 -32.64 16.19
C SER A 346 -17.48 -33.99 15.88
N ALA A 347 -16.27 -33.99 15.27
CA ALA A 347 -15.63 -35.25 14.84
C ALA A 347 -14.64 -35.89 15.82
N LYS A 348 -14.24 -35.24 16.91
CA LYS A 348 -13.25 -35.81 17.85
C LYS A 348 -13.81 -36.33 19.18
N LYS A 349 -15.12 -36.30 19.42
CA LYS A 349 -15.71 -36.82 20.70
C LYS A 349 -16.33 -38.23 20.63
N LYS A 350 -16.32 -38.92 19.48
CA LYS A 350 -16.93 -40.27 19.34
C LYS A 350 -15.95 -41.44 19.35
N LYS A 351 -14.65 -41.28 19.62
CA LYS A 351 -13.67 -42.38 19.64
C LYS A 351 -13.07 -42.72 21.01
N ARG A 352 -13.60 -42.21 22.13
CA ARG A 352 -13.04 -42.52 23.48
C ARG A 352 -14.00 -43.22 24.44
N LEU A 353 -15.12 -43.80 24.00
CA LEU A 353 -16.13 -44.43 24.85
C LEU A 353 -16.28 -45.93 24.63
N PHE A 354 -15.38 -46.61 23.91
CA PHE A 354 -15.41 -48.06 23.76
C PHE A 354 -14.04 -48.70 24.00
N LYS A 355 -13.50 -48.57 25.24
CA LYS A 355 -12.48 -49.48 25.75
C LYS A 355 -12.43 -49.41 27.27
N ARG A 356 -13.46 -50.01 27.91
CA ARG A 356 -13.37 -50.58 29.27
C ARG A 356 -14.55 -51.51 29.45
N ARG A 357 -14.35 -52.78 29.14
CA ARG A 357 -14.94 -53.97 29.75
C ARG A 357 -14.39 -55.20 29.04
N ARG A 358 -13.31 -55.69 29.56
CA ARG A 358 -13.07 -57.13 29.83
C ARG A 358 -11.79 -57.24 30.60
#